data_3c196c7770bbdaec4c4b3e36e96db079
#
_entry.id   3c196c7770bbdaec4c4b3e36e96db079
#
_cell.length_a   1.000
_cell.length_b   1.000
_cell.length_c   1.000
_cell.angle_alpha   90.00
_cell.angle_beta   90.00
_cell.angle_gamma   90.00
#
_symmetry.space_group_name_H-M   'P 1'
#
loop_
_entity.id
_entity.type
_entity.pdbx_description
1 polymer ?
#
loop_
_entity_poly.entity_id
_entity_poly.type
_entity_poly.pdbx_seq_one_letter_code
_entity_poly.pdbx_strand_id
1 'polypeptide(L)'
;MAELKSLLIEGTFKTPQIDFNHLTGELILTGKSIPENVTKIYEPLVAWAGEYIKTPCKTTNLRLNLEYFNTASTIWLAKLIKVLSTINKPECVLLVHLYVDIEDTESLDEDEVKGIMGSLIDNIGVPSLSVGIRLYGVDDAGKIVKESQIFI
;
A
#
# COMPACT_ATOMS: atom_id res chain seq x y z
N MET A 1 25.74 -1.19 -13.24
CA MET A 1 24.50 -0.83 -12.52
C MET A 1 23.98 -2.03 -11.77
N ALA A 2 23.68 -1.85 -10.51
CA ALA A 2 23.06 -2.92 -9.75
C ALA A 2 21.60 -3.09 -10.21
N GLU A 3 21.21 -4.32 -10.49
CA GLU A 3 19.81 -4.62 -10.75
C GLU A 3 19.01 -4.46 -9.47
N LEU A 4 17.78 -3.98 -9.60
CA LEU A 4 16.87 -3.94 -8.49
C LEU A 4 16.54 -5.38 -8.08
N LYS A 5 16.58 -5.65 -6.78
CA LYS A 5 16.24 -6.96 -6.23
C LYS A 5 14.91 -6.87 -5.49
N SER A 6 14.20 -7.99 -5.43
CA SER A 6 13.01 -8.10 -4.60
C SER A 6 13.40 -7.90 -3.14
N LEU A 7 12.50 -7.28 -2.38
CA LEU A 7 12.70 -6.97 -0.98
C LEU A 7 11.79 -7.85 -0.14
N LEU A 8 12.39 -8.75 0.64
CA LEU A 8 11.65 -9.66 1.52
C LEU A 8 12.14 -9.45 2.96
N ILE A 9 11.25 -8.99 3.83
CA ILE A 9 11.54 -8.76 5.23
C ILE A 9 10.49 -9.49 6.07
N GLU A 10 10.94 -10.31 7.02
CA GLU A 10 10.03 -11.01 7.91
C GLU A 10 9.36 -10.04 8.88
N GLY A 11 8.06 -10.24 9.12
CA GLY A 11 7.30 -9.48 10.09
C GLY A 11 7.63 -9.87 11.52
N THR A 12 7.32 -8.98 12.44
CA THR A 12 7.38 -9.23 13.88
C THR A 12 6.00 -8.94 14.48
N PHE A 13 5.90 -9.03 15.80
CA PHE A 13 4.64 -8.70 16.48
C PHE A 13 4.18 -7.25 16.25
N LYS A 14 5.13 -6.34 16.01
CA LYS A 14 4.84 -4.90 15.82
C LYS A 14 5.14 -4.38 14.42
N THR A 15 5.82 -5.17 13.58
CA THR A 15 6.22 -4.73 12.24
C THR A 15 5.67 -5.67 11.17
N PRO A 16 5.30 -5.13 9.99
CA PRO A 16 4.71 -5.97 8.96
C PRO A 16 5.74 -6.86 8.28
N GLN A 17 5.27 -7.97 7.73
CA GLN A 17 6.02 -8.73 6.73
C GLN A 17 5.98 -7.94 5.43
N ILE A 18 7.10 -7.85 4.75
CA ILE A 18 7.25 -7.09 3.51
C ILE A 18 7.72 -8.03 2.41
N ASP A 19 6.96 -8.09 1.32
CA ASP A 19 7.27 -8.88 0.13
C ASP A 19 7.06 -8.01 -1.10
N PHE A 20 8.11 -7.34 -1.52
CA PHE A 20 8.10 -6.47 -2.70
C PHE A 20 8.82 -7.17 -3.84
N ASN A 21 8.06 -7.60 -4.83
CA ASN A 21 8.57 -8.35 -5.99
C ASN A 21 8.58 -7.47 -7.23
N HIS A 22 9.77 -7.08 -7.67
CA HIS A 22 9.94 -6.21 -8.84
C HIS A 22 9.63 -6.90 -10.18
N LEU A 23 9.61 -8.23 -10.19
CA LEU A 23 9.33 -8.98 -11.41
C LEU A 23 7.83 -9.10 -11.70
N THR A 24 7.02 -9.18 -10.65
CA THR A 24 5.56 -9.33 -10.78
C THR A 24 4.80 -8.04 -10.55
N GLY A 25 5.42 -7.06 -9.91
CA GLY A 25 4.74 -5.83 -9.49
C GLY A 25 3.87 -6.00 -8.25
N GLU A 26 3.96 -7.15 -7.57
CA GLU A 26 3.24 -7.39 -6.32
C GLU A 26 4.07 -6.87 -5.14
N LEU A 27 3.54 -5.84 -4.46
CA LEU A 27 4.16 -5.21 -3.32
C LEU A 27 3.24 -5.39 -2.12
N ILE A 28 3.60 -6.31 -1.22
CA ILE A 28 2.70 -6.76 -0.17
C ILE A 28 3.26 -6.46 1.22
N LEU A 29 2.43 -5.81 2.05
CA LEU A 29 2.68 -5.65 3.48
C LEU A 29 1.59 -6.44 4.24
N THR A 30 2.00 -7.31 5.17
CA THR A 30 1.07 -8.17 5.91
C THR A 30 1.37 -8.12 7.39
N GLY A 31 0.33 -8.04 8.22
CA GLY A 31 0.44 -8.10 9.68
C GLY A 31 0.09 -6.79 10.35
N LYS A 32 0.90 -6.36 11.30
CA LYS A 32 0.69 -5.12 12.07
C LYS A 32 1.79 -4.12 11.78
N SER A 33 1.44 -2.83 11.71
CA SER A 33 2.41 -1.75 11.52
C SER A 33 2.29 -0.73 12.65
N ILE A 34 2.89 -1.08 13.79
CA ILE A 34 2.99 -0.22 14.97
C ILE A 34 4.43 -0.19 15.48
N PRO A 35 5.41 0.08 14.59
CA PRO A 35 6.82 0.01 14.97
C PRO A 35 7.22 1.14 15.93
N GLU A 36 8.19 0.87 16.79
CA GLU A 36 8.76 1.88 17.66
C GLU A 36 9.57 2.89 16.85
N ASN A 37 10.26 2.41 15.82
CA ASN A 37 11.02 3.26 14.90
C ASN A 37 10.48 3.10 13.48
N VAL A 38 9.48 3.90 13.14
CA VAL A 38 8.79 3.84 11.84
C VAL A 38 9.74 4.14 10.67
N THR A 39 10.67 5.05 10.85
CA THR A 39 11.63 5.41 9.80
C THR A 39 12.49 4.23 9.40
N LYS A 40 12.98 3.46 10.40
CA LYS A 40 13.80 2.28 10.16
C LYS A 40 13.08 1.24 9.30
N ILE A 41 11.77 1.11 9.47
CA ILE A 41 10.94 0.15 8.72
C ILE A 41 10.65 0.65 7.32
N TYR A 42 10.19 1.90 7.18
CA TYR A 42 9.63 2.41 5.92
C TYR A 42 10.62 3.12 5.00
N GLU A 43 11.69 3.72 5.54
CA GLU A 43 12.67 4.40 4.69
C GLU A 43 13.26 3.48 3.61
N PRO A 44 13.64 2.21 3.92
CA PRO A 44 14.10 1.28 2.89
C PRO A 44 13.03 0.98 1.84
N LEU A 45 11.75 0.95 2.21
CA LEU A 45 10.66 0.68 1.29
C LEU A 45 10.50 1.83 0.29
N VAL A 46 10.55 3.06 0.78
CA VAL A 46 10.45 4.25 -0.07
C VAL A 46 11.65 4.34 -0.99
N ALA A 47 12.86 4.05 -0.49
CA ALA A 47 14.07 4.01 -1.30
C ALA A 47 13.97 2.94 -2.40
N TRP A 48 13.48 1.74 -2.05
CA TRP A 48 13.26 0.67 -3.01
C TRP A 48 12.26 1.09 -4.10
N ALA A 49 11.17 1.72 -3.71
CA ALA A 49 10.15 2.21 -4.64
C ALA A 49 10.74 3.26 -5.59
N GLY A 50 11.62 4.13 -5.10
CA GLY A 50 12.31 5.12 -5.93
C GLY A 50 13.16 4.50 -7.03
N GLU A 51 13.71 3.31 -6.81
CA GLU A 51 14.41 2.56 -7.84
C GLU A 51 13.44 1.78 -8.74
N TYR A 52 12.39 1.19 -8.15
CA TYR A 52 11.40 0.42 -8.88
C TYR A 52 10.70 1.23 -9.97
N ILE A 53 10.38 2.50 -9.70
CA ILE A 53 9.66 3.34 -10.66
C ILE A 53 10.44 3.63 -11.94
N LYS A 54 11.73 3.36 -11.95
CA LYS A 54 12.56 3.52 -13.15
C LYS A 54 12.30 2.42 -14.18
N THR A 55 11.98 1.21 -13.70
CA THR A 55 11.66 0.05 -14.54
C THR A 55 10.44 -0.69 -13.96
N PRO A 56 9.27 -0.04 -13.96
CA PRO A 56 8.09 -0.63 -13.32
C PRO A 56 7.44 -1.70 -14.19
N CYS A 57 6.70 -2.60 -13.54
CA CYS A 57 5.79 -3.49 -14.25
C CYS A 57 4.62 -2.71 -14.82
N LYS A 58 3.93 -3.30 -15.80
CA LYS A 58 2.75 -2.68 -16.41
C LYS A 58 1.66 -2.43 -15.37
N THR A 59 1.46 -3.37 -14.46
CA THR A 59 0.54 -3.23 -13.32
C THR A 59 1.33 -3.41 -12.04
N THR A 60 1.22 -2.43 -11.15
CA THR A 60 1.79 -2.48 -9.80
C THR A 60 0.66 -2.60 -8.80
N ASN A 61 0.68 -3.65 -7.99
CA ASN A 61 -0.30 -3.89 -6.94
C ASN A 61 0.35 -3.67 -5.57
N LEU A 62 -0.01 -2.60 -4.90
CA LEU A 62 0.38 -2.39 -3.51
C LEU A 62 -0.73 -2.92 -2.61
N ARG A 63 -0.46 -4.01 -1.90
CA ARG A 63 -1.45 -4.67 -1.04
C ARG A 63 -1.13 -4.39 0.42
N LEU A 64 -2.03 -3.68 1.07
CA LEU A 64 -1.92 -3.31 2.47
C LEU A 64 -2.83 -4.23 3.29
N ASN A 65 -2.38 -5.46 3.49
CA ASN A 65 -3.10 -6.46 4.29
C ASN A 65 -2.66 -6.35 5.75
N LEU A 66 -2.95 -5.20 6.34
CA LEU A 66 -2.53 -4.85 7.69
C LEU A 66 -3.71 -4.94 8.64
N GLU A 67 -3.58 -5.77 9.68
CA GLU A 67 -4.59 -5.88 10.75
C GLU A 67 -4.71 -4.55 11.49
N TYR A 68 -3.60 -3.84 11.64
CA TYR A 68 -3.54 -2.56 12.33
C TYR A 68 -2.34 -1.75 11.83
N PHE A 69 -2.49 -0.44 11.75
CA PHE A 69 -1.39 0.49 11.49
C PHE A 69 -1.65 1.82 12.21
N ASN A 70 -0.59 2.40 12.79
CA ASN A 70 -0.69 3.65 13.53
C ASN A 70 -0.57 4.87 12.61
N THR A 71 -0.77 6.07 13.17
CA THR A 71 -0.72 7.33 12.42
C THR A 71 0.63 7.54 11.73
N ALA A 72 1.72 7.23 12.42
CA ALA A 72 3.06 7.36 11.84
C ALA A 72 3.23 6.45 10.62
N SER A 73 2.72 5.22 10.69
CA SER A 73 2.72 4.29 9.56
C SER A 73 1.89 4.83 8.39
N THR A 74 0.74 5.44 8.67
CA THR A 74 -0.12 6.04 7.64
C THR A 74 0.63 7.10 6.84
N ILE A 75 1.40 7.96 7.51
CA ILE A 75 2.19 8.99 6.86
C ILE A 75 3.22 8.38 5.90
N TRP A 76 3.91 7.32 6.33
CA TRP A 76 4.90 6.65 5.50
C TRP A 76 4.26 5.86 4.35
N LEU A 77 3.11 5.23 4.58
CA LEU A 77 2.35 4.56 3.53
C LEU A 77 1.92 5.57 2.46
N ALA A 78 1.48 6.76 2.86
CA ALA A 78 1.14 7.83 1.92
C ALA A 78 2.36 8.27 1.09
N LYS A 79 3.53 8.37 1.71
CA LYS A 79 4.79 8.65 0.99
C LYS A 79 5.13 7.56 -0.02
N LEU A 80 4.97 6.31 0.35
CA LEU A 80 5.20 5.17 -0.54
C LEU A 80 4.27 5.21 -1.75
N ILE A 81 2.99 5.45 -1.52
CA ILE A 81 2.00 5.58 -2.59
C ILE A 81 2.35 6.76 -3.51
N LYS A 82 2.76 7.88 -2.94
CA LYS A 82 3.16 9.06 -3.71
C LYS A 82 4.33 8.74 -4.63
N VAL A 83 5.36 8.07 -4.13
CA VAL A 83 6.52 7.68 -4.95
C VAL A 83 6.07 6.78 -6.09
N LEU A 84 5.28 5.75 -5.81
CA LEU A 84 4.78 4.82 -6.85
C LEU A 84 3.92 5.55 -7.89
N SER A 85 3.15 6.56 -7.47
CA SER A 85 2.32 7.34 -8.38
C SER A 85 3.12 8.24 -9.33
N THR A 86 4.42 8.40 -9.10
CA THR A 86 5.30 9.19 -9.98
C THR A 86 5.79 8.40 -11.21
N ILE A 87 5.36 7.13 -11.37
CA ILE A 87 5.66 6.37 -12.59
C ILE A 87 5.17 7.18 -13.80
N ASN A 88 6.10 7.57 -14.67
CA ASN A 88 5.80 8.42 -15.82
C ASN A 88 5.56 7.58 -17.08
N LYS A 89 4.58 6.69 -17.01
CA LYS A 89 4.19 5.81 -18.12
C LYS A 89 2.66 5.70 -18.14
N PRO A 90 1.97 6.39 -19.05
CA PRO A 90 0.50 6.38 -19.09
C PRO A 90 -0.12 4.99 -19.28
N GLU A 91 0.62 4.06 -19.87
CA GLU A 91 0.17 2.68 -20.08
C GLU A 91 0.23 1.83 -18.81
N CYS A 92 0.91 2.31 -17.77
CA CYS A 92 1.01 1.60 -16.50
C CYS A 92 -0.19 1.87 -15.59
N VAL A 93 -0.42 0.94 -14.66
CA VAL A 93 -1.51 1.03 -13.67
C VAL A 93 -0.93 0.79 -12.28
N LEU A 94 -1.31 1.63 -11.33
CA LEU A 94 -1.05 1.42 -9.91
C LEU A 94 -2.37 1.15 -9.20
N LEU A 95 -2.48 -0.01 -8.59
CA LEU A 95 -3.64 -0.37 -7.77
C LEU A 95 -3.19 -0.50 -6.32
N VAL A 96 -3.83 0.27 -5.44
CA VAL A 96 -3.62 0.17 -3.99
C VAL A 96 -4.79 -0.63 -3.43
N HIS A 97 -4.48 -1.75 -2.77
CA HIS A 97 -5.47 -2.64 -2.19
C HIS A 97 -5.40 -2.53 -0.67
N LEU A 98 -6.47 -2.10 -0.05
CA LEU A 98 -6.58 -1.99 1.40
C LEU A 98 -7.56 -3.03 1.93
N TYR A 99 -7.07 -3.93 2.78
CA TYR A 99 -7.87 -4.99 3.39
C TYR A 99 -8.20 -4.58 4.83
N VAL A 100 -9.47 -4.55 5.18
CA VAL A 100 -9.94 -4.19 6.53
C VAL A 100 -10.83 -5.29 7.08
N ASP A 101 -10.75 -5.52 8.39
CA ASP A 101 -11.61 -6.47 9.07
C ASP A 101 -13.07 -6.01 9.00
N ILE A 102 -13.99 -6.93 8.72
CA ILE A 102 -15.40 -6.59 8.54
C ILE A 102 -16.04 -6.07 9.83
N GLU A 103 -15.58 -6.50 11.00
CA GLU A 103 -16.06 -5.95 12.27
C GLU A 103 -15.75 -4.45 12.33
N ASP A 104 -14.56 -4.06 11.88
CA ASP A 104 -14.18 -2.66 11.79
C ASP A 104 -15.00 -1.93 10.72
N THR A 105 -15.32 -2.59 9.59
CA THR A 105 -16.12 -1.97 8.54
C THR A 105 -17.58 -1.79 8.94
N GLU A 106 -18.11 -2.64 9.82
CA GLU A 106 -19.46 -2.45 10.37
C GLU A 106 -19.51 -1.26 11.34
N SER A 107 -18.43 -0.99 12.05
CA SER A 107 -18.31 0.14 12.97
C SER A 107 -17.85 1.43 12.29
N LEU A 108 -17.19 1.32 11.11
CA LEU A 108 -16.74 2.48 10.33
C LEU A 108 -17.86 2.94 9.41
N ASP A 109 -18.21 4.21 9.48
CA ASP A 109 -19.12 4.79 8.51
C ASP A 109 -18.37 5.10 7.19
N GLU A 110 -19.13 5.47 6.18
CA GLU A 110 -18.59 5.77 4.85
C GLU A 110 -17.59 6.93 4.89
N ASP A 111 -17.84 7.93 5.74
CA ASP A 111 -16.97 9.10 5.86
C ASP A 111 -15.63 8.73 6.50
N GLU A 112 -15.64 7.84 7.50
CA GLU A 112 -14.38 7.36 8.11
C GLU A 112 -13.53 6.59 7.11
N VAL A 113 -14.15 5.74 6.29
CA VAL A 113 -13.46 4.99 5.23
C VAL A 113 -12.86 5.95 4.21
N LYS A 114 -13.61 6.94 3.76
CA LYS A 114 -13.12 7.97 2.85
C LYS A 114 -11.97 8.77 3.46
N GLY A 115 -12.04 9.05 4.75
CA GLY A 115 -10.97 9.74 5.48
C GLY A 115 -9.67 8.95 5.48
N ILE A 116 -9.73 7.64 5.72
CA ILE A 116 -8.56 6.76 5.67
C ILE A 116 -7.96 6.74 4.27
N MET A 117 -8.79 6.54 3.25
CA MET A 117 -8.35 6.52 1.86
C MET A 117 -7.77 7.88 1.45
N GLY A 118 -8.42 8.98 1.83
CA GLY A 118 -7.94 10.33 1.57
C GLY A 118 -6.57 10.60 2.16
N SER A 119 -6.33 10.15 3.39
CA SER A 119 -5.02 10.29 4.05
C SER A 119 -3.91 9.62 3.27
N LEU A 120 -4.21 8.52 2.56
CA LEU A 120 -3.22 7.78 1.78
C LEU A 120 -2.95 8.43 0.42
N ILE A 121 -3.86 9.22 -0.13
CA ILE A 121 -3.79 9.70 -1.51
C ILE A 121 -3.73 11.23 -1.67
N ASP A 122 -3.85 12.00 -0.59
CA ASP A 122 -3.93 13.48 -0.65
C ASP A 122 -2.77 14.14 -1.39
N ASN A 123 -1.60 13.54 -1.38
CA ASN A 123 -0.39 14.12 -1.97
C ASN A 123 -0.06 13.59 -3.38
N ILE A 124 -0.94 12.80 -3.98
CA ILE A 124 -0.66 12.20 -5.29
C ILE A 124 -0.67 13.25 -6.40
N GLY A 125 -1.57 14.23 -6.35
CA GLY A 125 -1.72 15.22 -7.41
C GLY A 125 -2.38 14.61 -8.65
N VAL A 126 -1.88 15.00 -9.83
CA VAL A 126 -2.37 14.45 -11.12
C VAL A 126 -1.34 13.47 -11.65
N PRO A 127 -1.54 12.16 -11.50
CA PRO A 127 -0.56 11.17 -11.95
C PRO A 127 -0.58 10.98 -13.46
N SER A 128 0.57 10.55 -14.02
CA SER A 128 0.67 10.19 -15.44
C SER A 128 0.08 8.83 -15.75
N LEU A 129 0.16 7.89 -14.80
CA LEU A 129 -0.42 6.56 -14.94
C LEU A 129 -1.83 6.53 -14.35
N SER A 130 -2.56 5.45 -14.60
CA SER A 130 -3.86 5.22 -13.96
C SER A 130 -3.65 4.76 -12.52
N VAL A 131 -4.34 5.39 -11.57
CA VAL A 131 -4.27 5.02 -10.14
C VAL A 131 -5.67 4.68 -9.65
N GLY A 132 -5.80 3.52 -9.03
CA GLY A 132 -7.04 3.09 -8.40
C GLY A 132 -6.79 2.61 -6.97
N ILE A 133 -7.79 2.78 -6.12
CA ILE A 133 -7.77 2.27 -4.75
C ILE A 133 -8.95 1.32 -4.59
N ARG A 134 -8.67 0.12 -4.10
CA ARG A 134 -9.68 -0.88 -3.78
C ARG A 134 -9.69 -1.14 -2.28
N LEU A 135 -10.89 -1.13 -1.70
CA LEU A 135 -11.11 -1.43 -0.29
C LEU A 135 -11.83 -2.77 -0.20
N TYR A 136 -11.28 -3.69 0.59
CA TYR A 136 -11.86 -5.01 0.79
C TYR A 136 -12.24 -5.17 2.26
N GLY A 137 -13.51 -5.53 2.52
CA GLY A 137 -13.94 -5.98 3.84
C GLY A 137 -13.72 -7.49 3.95
N VAL A 138 -13.01 -7.93 4.98
CA VAL A 138 -12.61 -9.32 5.16
C VAL A 138 -13.25 -9.86 6.44
N ASP A 139 -13.83 -11.08 6.38
CA ASP A 139 -14.40 -11.74 7.56
C ASP A 139 -13.31 -12.44 8.40
N ASP A 140 -13.71 -13.05 9.52
CA ASP A 140 -12.80 -13.73 10.45
C ASP A 140 -12.03 -14.88 9.78
N ALA A 141 -12.57 -15.43 8.70
CA ALA A 141 -11.93 -16.51 7.95
C ALA A 141 -10.99 -15.98 6.86
N GLY A 142 -10.86 -14.65 6.72
CA GLY A 142 -10.04 -14.03 5.70
C GLY A 142 -10.72 -13.93 4.33
N LYS A 143 -12.03 -14.21 4.26
CA LYS A 143 -12.79 -14.15 3.02
C LYS A 143 -13.26 -12.73 2.74
N ILE A 144 -13.11 -12.27 1.49
CA ILE A 144 -13.61 -10.97 1.06
C ILE A 144 -15.12 -11.02 0.95
N VAL A 145 -15.82 -10.18 1.73
CA VAL A 145 -17.28 -10.11 1.76
C VAL A 145 -17.83 -8.76 1.31
N LYS A 146 -16.95 -7.76 1.15
CA LYS A 146 -17.33 -6.44 0.69
C LYS A 146 -16.19 -5.83 -0.12
N GLU A 147 -16.51 -5.11 -1.19
CA GLU A 147 -15.50 -4.45 -2.03
C GLU A 147 -15.99 -3.08 -2.46
N SER A 148 -15.11 -2.08 -2.38
CA SER A 148 -15.34 -0.72 -2.87
C SER A 148 -14.15 -0.26 -3.68
N GLN A 149 -14.35 0.62 -4.66
CA GLN A 149 -13.29 1.03 -5.58
C GLN A 149 -13.39 2.52 -5.87
N ILE A 150 -12.23 3.18 -5.89
CA ILE A 150 -12.10 4.59 -6.26
C ILE A 150 -10.98 4.71 -7.30
N PHE A 151 -11.24 5.44 -8.38
CA PHE A 151 -10.23 5.80 -9.38
C PHE A 151 -9.81 7.26 -9.21
N ILE A 152 -8.57 7.51 -9.46
CA ILE A 152 -7.99 8.84 -9.41
C ILE A 152 -7.62 9.30 -10.83
#